data_261d65a2f2c6cc9a0447ff3d62448f2f
#
_entry.id   261d65a2f2c6cc9a0447ff3d62448f2f
#
_cell.length_a   1.000
_cell.length_b   1.000
_cell.length_c   1.000
_cell.angle_alpha   90.00
_cell.angle_beta   90.00
_cell.angle_gamma   90.00
#
_symmetry.space_group_name_H-M   'P 1'
#
loop_
_entity.id
_entity.type
_entity.pdbx_description
1 polymer ?
#
loop_
_entity_poly.entity_id
_entity_poly.type
_entity_poly.pdbx_seq_one_letter_code
_entity_poly.pdbx_strand_id
1 'polypeptide(L)'
;MKIVEIKIYGYGKFEDISFPALHSTQVFFGENEAGKSTIMSFIHSILFGFPTRFHSELRYEPKKGAKYGGSLTVIFPDKGKVTIERVKGKAAGDVSVRMENGRIGGEELLQELLSSVDKSLFQAIYSFNLHGLQNVHQMKGEELSRFLFSTGVIGSDRLVKAENDLNKELDLRFKPNGRNPILN
;
A
#
# COMPACT_ATOMS: atom_id res chain seq x y z
N MET A 1 0.92 11.76 3.03
CA MET A 1 0.06 11.42 1.87
C MET A 1 -1.40 11.74 2.21
N LYS A 2 -2.14 12.41 1.31
CA LYS A 2 -3.58 12.69 1.46
C LYS A 2 -4.30 12.20 0.19
N ILE A 3 -5.33 11.35 0.36
CA ILE A 3 -6.19 10.93 -0.77
C ILE A 3 -7.16 12.06 -1.06
N VAL A 4 -7.25 12.51 -2.32
CA VAL A 4 -8.14 13.59 -2.74
C VAL A 4 -9.20 13.15 -3.74
N GLU A 5 -9.02 11.98 -4.36
CA GLU A 5 -10.01 11.39 -5.27
C GLU A 5 -9.89 9.87 -5.26
N ILE A 6 -11.01 9.19 -5.34
CA ILE A 6 -11.12 7.75 -5.51
C ILE A 6 -11.98 7.48 -6.74
N LYS A 7 -11.47 6.71 -7.72
CA LYS A 7 -12.24 6.21 -8.86
C LYS A 7 -12.22 4.69 -8.87
N ILE A 8 -13.37 4.07 -8.77
CA ILE A 8 -13.55 2.62 -8.80
C ILE A 8 -14.15 2.26 -10.16
N TYR A 9 -13.38 1.59 -11.01
CA TYR A 9 -13.88 1.07 -12.29
C TYR A 9 -14.75 -0.16 -12.07
N GLY A 10 -14.27 -1.09 -11.25
CA GLY A 10 -14.98 -2.27 -10.80
C GLY A 10 -14.30 -2.86 -9.58
N TYR A 11 -15.02 -2.98 -8.44
CA TYR A 11 -14.48 -3.57 -7.21
C TYR A 11 -15.62 -4.04 -6.31
N GLY A 12 -15.80 -5.35 -6.20
CA GLY A 12 -16.93 -5.94 -5.49
C GLY A 12 -18.26 -5.55 -6.10
N LYS A 13 -19.06 -4.83 -5.34
CA LYS A 13 -20.37 -4.32 -5.79
C LYS A 13 -20.29 -2.95 -6.49
N PHE A 14 -19.16 -2.27 -6.40
CA PHE A 14 -18.99 -0.95 -6.99
C PHE A 14 -18.55 -1.08 -8.46
N GLU A 15 -19.27 -0.39 -9.34
CA GLU A 15 -18.98 -0.27 -10.75
C GLU A 15 -19.13 1.20 -11.15
N ASP A 16 -18.11 1.76 -11.78
CA ASP A 16 -18.04 3.14 -12.26
C ASP A 16 -18.45 4.20 -11.22
N ILE A 17 -17.86 4.09 -10.03
CA ILE A 17 -18.08 5.01 -8.91
C ILE A 17 -16.89 5.94 -8.74
N SER A 18 -17.19 7.24 -8.58
CA SER A 18 -16.17 8.26 -8.30
C SER A 18 -16.53 9.06 -7.05
N PHE A 19 -15.52 9.29 -6.22
CA PHE A 19 -15.56 10.21 -5.09
C PHE A 19 -14.55 11.32 -5.35
N PRO A 20 -14.95 12.37 -6.08
CA PRO A 20 -14.07 13.51 -6.37
C PRO A 20 -13.94 14.44 -5.16
N ALA A 21 -12.86 15.19 -5.08
CA ALA A 21 -12.67 16.27 -4.12
C ALA A 21 -12.87 15.89 -2.64
N LEU A 22 -12.20 14.81 -2.22
CA LEU A 22 -12.20 14.40 -0.81
C LEU A 22 -11.50 15.46 0.07
N HIS A 23 -12.15 15.81 1.17
CA HIS A 23 -11.63 16.75 2.15
C HIS A 23 -10.56 16.13 3.07
N SER A 24 -10.00 16.93 3.98
CA SER A 24 -9.04 16.45 4.98
C SER A 24 -9.65 15.42 5.93
N THR A 25 -10.94 15.55 6.21
CA THR A 25 -11.75 14.56 6.94
C THR A 25 -12.95 14.21 6.08
N GLN A 26 -13.13 12.91 5.83
CA GLN A 26 -14.22 12.39 5.02
C GLN A 26 -14.91 11.26 5.77
N VAL A 27 -16.24 11.32 5.84
CA VAL A 27 -17.07 10.27 6.46
C VAL A 27 -17.82 9.53 5.37
N PHE A 28 -17.66 8.21 5.33
CA PHE A 28 -18.47 7.31 4.52
C PHE A 28 -19.52 6.66 5.41
N PHE A 29 -20.77 7.12 5.30
CA PHE A 29 -21.88 6.62 6.06
C PHE A 29 -22.76 5.70 5.20
N GLY A 30 -23.38 4.71 5.83
CA GLY A 30 -24.32 3.78 5.17
C GLY A 30 -24.64 2.59 6.07
N GLU A 31 -25.68 1.86 5.72
CA GLU A 31 -26.11 0.65 6.41
C GLU A 31 -25.05 -0.46 6.35
N ASN A 32 -25.30 -1.56 7.06
CA ASN A 32 -24.48 -2.76 6.92
C ASN A 32 -24.50 -3.21 5.45
N GLU A 33 -23.39 -3.73 4.97
CA GLU A 33 -23.18 -4.12 3.56
C GLU A 33 -23.25 -2.97 2.54
N ALA A 34 -23.37 -1.70 2.96
CA ALA A 34 -23.30 -0.55 2.05
C ALA A 34 -21.97 -0.45 1.27
N GLY A 35 -20.92 -1.16 1.70
CA GLY A 35 -19.64 -1.20 1.03
C GLY A 35 -18.56 -0.34 1.68
N LYS A 36 -18.74 0.13 2.90
CA LYS A 36 -17.73 0.91 3.64
C LYS A 36 -16.38 0.19 3.71
N SER A 37 -16.38 -1.08 4.12
CA SER A 37 -15.17 -1.91 4.16
C SER A 37 -14.63 -2.24 2.76
N THR A 38 -15.48 -2.26 1.75
CA THR A 38 -15.08 -2.46 0.36
C THR A 38 -14.25 -1.28 -0.15
N ILE A 39 -14.60 -0.04 0.23
CA ILE A 39 -13.81 1.16 -0.11
C ILE A 39 -12.42 1.08 0.54
N MET A 40 -12.34 0.68 1.81
CA MET A 40 -11.07 0.51 2.50
C MET A 40 -10.20 -0.58 1.84
N SER A 41 -10.80 -1.73 1.54
CA SER A 41 -10.14 -2.81 0.81
C SER A 41 -9.68 -2.39 -0.59
N PHE A 42 -10.47 -1.54 -1.28
CA PHE A 42 -10.08 -0.96 -2.56
C PHE A 42 -8.83 -0.10 -2.43
N ILE A 43 -8.77 0.81 -1.46
CA ILE A 43 -7.58 1.64 -1.20
C ILE A 43 -6.35 0.77 -0.99
N HIS A 44 -6.46 -0.28 -0.14
CA HIS A 44 -5.37 -1.25 0.07
C HIS A 44 -4.94 -1.93 -1.23
N SER A 45 -5.90 -2.35 -2.04
CA SER A 45 -5.62 -3.05 -3.28
C SER A 45 -4.92 -2.17 -4.31
N ILE A 46 -5.27 -0.88 -4.39
CA ILE A 46 -4.58 0.05 -5.29
C ILE A 46 -3.14 0.31 -4.82
N LEU A 47 -2.91 0.46 -3.52
CA LEU A 47 -1.58 0.75 -2.99
C LEU A 47 -0.66 -0.48 -2.96
N PHE A 48 -1.16 -1.66 -2.57
CA PHE A 48 -0.34 -2.84 -2.26
C PHE A 48 -0.62 -4.06 -3.14
N GLY A 49 -1.51 -3.93 -4.11
CA GLY A 49 -1.88 -5.02 -5.01
C GLY A 49 -3.13 -5.80 -4.60
N PHE A 50 -3.72 -6.45 -5.59
CA PHE A 50 -4.91 -7.29 -5.38
C PHE A 50 -4.54 -8.58 -4.65
N PRO A 51 -5.39 -9.07 -3.72
CA PRO A 51 -5.18 -10.37 -3.09
C PRO A 51 -5.08 -11.48 -4.14
N THR A 52 -4.08 -12.33 -4.02
CA THR A 52 -3.93 -13.51 -4.87
C THR A 52 -4.84 -14.65 -4.38
N ARG A 53 -5.08 -15.68 -5.22
CA ARG A 53 -5.94 -16.82 -4.86
C ARG A 53 -5.45 -17.62 -3.65
N PHE A 54 -4.17 -17.47 -3.30
CA PHE A 54 -3.53 -18.16 -2.19
C PHE A 54 -3.59 -17.39 -0.86
N HIS A 55 -4.11 -16.15 -0.87
CA HIS A 55 -4.26 -15.35 0.34
C HIS A 55 -5.66 -15.53 0.92
N SER A 56 -5.76 -15.53 2.24
CA SER A 56 -7.03 -15.62 2.98
C SER A 56 -7.91 -14.37 2.84
N GLU A 57 -7.39 -13.30 2.25
CA GLU A 57 -8.13 -12.06 2.05
C GLU A 57 -9.21 -12.21 0.97
N LEU A 58 -10.37 -11.59 1.23
CA LEU A 58 -11.48 -11.58 0.29
C LEU A 58 -11.09 -10.85 -1.01
N ARG A 59 -11.31 -11.50 -2.13
CA ARG A 59 -11.17 -10.88 -3.46
C ARG A 59 -12.50 -10.28 -3.88
N TYR A 60 -12.50 -8.99 -4.05
CA TYR A 60 -13.67 -8.21 -4.47
C TYR A 60 -13.71 -8.05 -6.00
N GLU A 61 -13.67 -9.15 -6.76
CA GLU A 61 -13.83 -9.09 -8.21
C GLU A 61 -15.24 -8.58 -8.59
N PRO A 62 -15.36 -7.70 -9.61
CA PRO A 62 -16.66 -7.19 -10.04
C PRO A 62 -17.50 -8.31 -10.65
N LYS A 63 -18.82 -8.31 -10.36
CA LYS A 63 -19.74 -9.38 -10.77
C LYS A 63 -20.16 -9.30 -12.24
N LYS A 64 -20.15 -8.10 -12.83
CA LYS A 64 -20.72 -7.84 -14.17
C LYS A 64 -19.67 -7.57 -15.26
N GLY A 65 -18.41 -7.96 -15.05
CA GLY A 65 -17.39 -7.83 -16.07
C GLY A 65 -16.79 -6.43 -16.22
N ALA A 66 -17.06 -5.51 -15.31
CA ALA A 66 -16.37 -4.23 -15.24
C ALA A 66 -14.85 -4.41 -15.10
N LYS A 67 -14.07 -3.43 -15.57
CA LYS A 67 -12.61 -3.43 -15.43
C LYS A 67 -12.23 -3.49 -13.96
N TYR A 68 -11.72 -4.63 -13.49
CA TYR A 68 -11.34 -4.82 -12.07
C TYR A 68 -10.18 -3.90 -11.71
N GLY A 69 -10.44 -2.96 -10.81
CA GLY A 69 -9.49 -1.96 -10.35
C GLY A 69 -10.04 -0.55 -10.37
N GLY A 70 -9.13 0.41 -10.44
CA GLY A 70 -9.45 1.83 -10.45
C GLY A 70 -8.23 2.69 -10.15
N SER A 71 -8.44 3.92 -9.69
CA SER A 71 -7.37 4.84 -9.37
C SER A 71 -7.59 5.61 -8.07
N LEU A 72 -6.49 6.01 -7.46
CA LEU A 72 -6.41 6.99 -6.37
C LEU A 72 -5.65 8.21 -6.86
N THR A 73 -6.17 9.39 -6.60
CA THR A 73 -5.40 10.62 -6.70
C THR A 73 -5.00 11.05 -5.29
N VAL A 74 -3.70 11.21 -5.07
CA VAL A 74 -3.11 11.53 -3.77
C VAL A 74 -2.24 12.77 -3.85
N ILE A 75 -2.09 13.48 -2.74
CA ILE A 75 -1.14 14.59 -2.61
C ILE A 75 -0.08 14.20 -1.59
N PHE A 76 1.17 14.29 -2.00
CA PHE A 76 2.34 14.19 -1.12
C PHE A 76 2.88 15.60 -0.85
N PRO A 77 3.27 15.93 0.41
CA PRO A 77 3.78 17.26 0.74
C PRO A 77 4.94 17.69 -0.14
N ASP A 78 5.87 16.79 -0.41
CA ASP A 78 7.14 17.08 -1.09
C ASP A 78 7.14 16.72 -2.59
N LYS A 79 6.15 15.97 -3.07
CA LYS A 79 6.11 15.41 -4.43
C LYS A 79 4.91 15.84 -5.26
N GLY A 80 4.00 16.64 -4.67
CA GLY A 80 2.81 17.15 -5.33
C GLY A 80 1.72 16.11 -5.56
N LYS A 81 0.93 16.31 -6.60
CA LYS A 81 -0.20 15.46 -6.96
C LYS A 81 0.26 14.24 -7.74
N VAL A 82 -0.22 13.07 -7.33
CA VAL A 82 0.11 11.78 -7.94
C VAL A 82 -1.17 11.00 -8.19
N THR A 83 -1.33 10.42 -9.37
CA THR A 83 -2.40 9.47 -9.69
C THR A 83 -1.82 8.07 -9.76
N ILE A 84 -2.36 7.17 -8.95
CA ILE A 84 -2.01 5.76 -8.89
C ILE A 84 -3.19 4.97 -9.45
N GLU A 85 -3.01 4.31 -10.58
CA GLU A 85 -3.99 3.43 -11.20
C GLU A 85 -3.51 1.98 -11.09
N ARG A 86 -4.37 1.08 -10.61
CA ARG A 86 -4.10 -0.36 -10.64
C ARG A 86 -5.30 -1.10 -11.19
N VAL A 87 -5.03 -1.97 -12.15
CA VAL A 87 -6.06 -2.78 -12.80
C VAL A 87 -5.67 -4.25 -12.83
N LYS A 88 -6.64 -5.13 -13.01
CA LYS A 88 -6.37 -6.56 -13.16
C LYS A 88 -5.39 -6.79 -14.31
N GLY A 89 -4.32 -7.49 -13.98
CA GLY A 89 -3.25 -7.86 -14.89
C GLY A 89 -2.57 -9.12 -14.37
N LYS A 90 -1.25 -9.17 -14.42
CA LYS A 90 -0.47 -10.29 -13.88
C LYS A 90 -0.43 -10.22 -12.35
N ALA A 91 -0.43 -11.35 -11.69
CA ALA A 91 -0.26 -11.50 -10.23
C ALA A 91 -1.13 -10.53 -9.40
N ALA A 92 -0.53 -9.52 -8.78
CA ALA A 92 -1.18 -8.53 -7.91
C ALA A 92 -1.84 -7.37 -8.66
N GLY A 93 -1.87 -7.40 -10.00
CA GLY A 93 -2.40 -6.35 -10.88
C GLY A 93 -1.30 -5.44 -11.43
N ASP A 94 -1.59 -4.84 -12.59
CA ASP A 94 -0.68 -3.91 -13.25
C ASP A 94 -0.92 -2.49 -12.69
N VAL A 95 0.14 -1.83 -12.23
CA VAL A 95 0.09 -0.48 -11.67
C VAL A 95 0.74 0.53 -12.59
N SER A 96 0.12 1.70 -12.67
CA SER A 96 0.65 2.89 -13.35
C SER A 96 0.58 4.08 -12.39
N VAL A 97 1.70 4.73 -12.20
CA VAL A 97 1.83 5.91 -11.36
C VAL A 97 2.18 7.11 -12.24
N ARG A 98 1.41 8.19 -12.12
CA ARG A 98 1.66 9.45 -12.86
C ARG A 98 1.78 10.59 -11.87
N MET A 99 2.90 11.27 -11.91
CA MET A 99 3.18 12.46 -11.10
C MET A 99 2.85 13.73 -11.86
N GLU A 100 2.55 14.79 -11.14
CA GLU A 100 2.25 16.12 -11.71
C GLU A 100 3.40 16.69 -12.56
N ASN A 101 4.65 16.37 -12.20
CA ASN A 101 5.84 16.77 -12.97
C ASN A 101 6.06 15.95 -14.26
N GLY A 102 5.12 15.10 -14.66
CA GLY A 102 5.20 14.28 -15.86
C GLY A 102 5.95 12.95 -15.70
N ARG A 103 6.54 12.65 -14.55
CA ARG A 103 7.18 11.35 -14.31
C ARG A 103 6.12 10.25 -14.26
N ILE A 104 6.34 9.18 -15.02
CA ILE A 104 5.46 8.00 -15.08
C ILE A 104 6.30 6.78 -14.68
N GLY A 105 5.69 5.85 -13.93
CA GLY A 105 6.34 4.61 -13.52
C GLY A 105 5.35 3.54 -13.11
N GLY A 106 5.86 2.40 -12.67
CA GLY A 106 5.11 1.25 -12.19
C GLY A 106 5.27 1.02 -10.69
N GLU A 107 5.39 -0.26 -10.32
CA GLU A 107 5.52 -0.71 -8.93
C GLU A 107 6.73 -0.09 -8.20
N GLU A 108 7.87 0.03 -8.87
CA GLU A 108 9.09 0.61 -8.29
C GLU A 108 8.86 2.07 -7.86
N LEU A 109 8.21 2.87 -8.73
CA LEU A 109 7.89 4.26 -8.41
C LEU A 109 6.87 4.34 -7.26
N LEU A 110 5.90 3.42 -7.21
CA LEU A 110 4.94 3.36 -6.12
C LEU A 110 5.63 3.05 -4.79
N GLN A 111 6.53 2.08 -4.76
CA GLN A 111 7.32 1.73 -3.57
C GLN A 111 8.20 2.90 -3.10
N GLU A 112 8.86 3.62 -4.04
CA GLU A 112 9.60 4.86 -3.74
C GLU A 112 8.70 5.92 -3.07
N LEU A 113 7.47 6.07 -3.56
CA LEU A 113 6.50 7.03 -3.02
C LEU A 113 5.98 6.65 -1.64
N LEU A 114 5.78 5.36 -1.38
CA LEU A 114 5.31 4.84 -0.11
C LEU A 114 6.42 4.78 0.96
N SER A 115 7.69 5.00 0.60
CA SER A 115 8.83 5.20 1.52
C SER A 115 8.88 4.10 2.59
N SER A 116 9.05 2.84 2.20
CA SER A 116 9.16 1.69 3.12
C SER A 116 7.90 1.35 3.95
N VAL A 117 6.77 2.03 3.70
CA VAL A 117 5.50 1.61 4.29
C VAL A 117 4.98 0.41 3.51
N ASP A 118 5.06 -0.76 4.12
CA ASP A 118 4.47 -1.97 3.57
C ASP A 118 2.97 -2.09 3.92
N LYS A 119 2.33 -3.13 3.38
CA LYS A 119 0.90 -3.38 3.60
C LYS A 119 0.57 -3.59 5.07
N SER A 120 1.40 -4.34 5.79
CA SER A 120 1.17 -4.70 7.20
C SER A 120 1.23 -3.47 8.08
N LEU A 121 2.24 -2.64 7.87
CA LEU A 121 2.42 -1.38 8.57
C LEU A 121 1.29 -0.39 8.26
N PHE A 122 0.88 -0.29 6.98
CA PHE A 122 -0.24 0.55 6.59
C PHE A 122 -1.54 0.10 7.26
N GLN A 123 -1.82 -1.19 7.30
CA GLN A 123 -2.99 -1.74 7.96
C GLN A 123 -2.97 -1.51 9.47
N ALA A 124 -1.82 -1.63 10.10
CA ALA A 124 -1.70 -1.45 11.54
C ALA A 124 -1.87 0.01 12.00
N ILE A 125 -1.37 0.97 11.20
CA ILE A 125 -1.28 2.37 11.62
C ILE A 125 -2.35 3.25 10.98
N TYR A 126 -2.65 3.02 9.70
CA TYR A 126 -3.52 3.91 8.92
C TYR A 126 -4.90 3.32 8.61
N SER A 127 -5.13 2.03 8.88
CA SER A 127 -6.35 1.33 8.50
C SER A 127 -6.91 0.50 9.64
N PHE A 128 -7.44 1.19 10.64
CA PHE A 128 -8.03 0.53 11.79
C PHE A 128 -9.38 -0.11 11.44
N ASN A 129 -9.49 -1.41 11.65
CA ASN A 129 -10.75 -2.11 11.80
C ASN A 129 -10.78 -2.82 13.16
N LEU A 130 -11.94 -3.36 13.55
CA LEU A 130 -12.10 -4.03 14.85
C LEU A 130 -11.09 -5.19 15.04
N HIS A 131 -10.77 -5.91 13.97
CA HIS A 131 -9.76 -6.98 13.97
C HIS A 131 -8.33 -6.44 13.92
N GLY A 132 -8.10 -5.32 13.26
CA GLY A 132 -6.78 -4.66 13.19
C GLY A 132 -6.28 -4.19 14.55
N LEU A 133 -7.19 -3.73 15.42
CA LEU A 133 -6.85 -3.37 16.79
C LEU A 133 -6.37 -4.58 17.61
N GLN A 134 -6.86 -5.77 17.33
CA GLN A 134 -6.38 -7.01 17.96
C GLN A 134 -5.00 -7.42 17.42
N ASN A 135 -4.71 -7.13 16.16
CA ASN A 135 -3.45 -7.49 15.51
C ASN A 135 -2.28 -6.53 15.85
N VAL A 136 -2.55 -5.31 16.31
CA VAL A 136 -1.51 -4.40 16.80
C VAL A 136 -0.71 -5.04 17.95
N HIS A 137 -1.34 -5.86 18.78
CA HIS A 137 -0.65 -6.63 19.82
C HIS A 137 0.27 -7.73 19.27
N GLN A 138 0.13 -8.12 18.01
CA GLN A 138 0.97 -9.16 17.35
C GLN A 138 2.15 -8.55 16.58
N MET A 139 2.16 -7.23 16.34
CA MET A 139 3.33 -6.57 15.76
C MET A 139 4.49 -6.64 16.75
N LYS A 140 5.64 -7.13 16.28
CA LYS A 140 6.87 -7.08 17.05
C LYS A 140 7.17 -5.62 17.37
N GLY A 141 7.39 -5.30 18.66
CA GLY A 141 7.66 -3.94 19.11
C GLY A 141 8.81 -3.25 18.35
N GLU A 142 9.72 -4.03 17.76
CA GLU A 142 10.80 -3.56 16.90
C GLU A 142 10.30 -2.91 15.59
N GLU A 143 9.30 -3.47 14.91
CA GLU A 143 8.76 -2.91 13.67
C GLU A 143 8.02 -1.59 13.91
N LEU A 144 7.24 -1.52 14.98
CA LEU A 144 6.57 -0.29 15.40
C LEU A 144 7.58 0.78 15.84
N SER A 145 8.60 0.38 16.61
CA SER A 145 9.68 1.28 17.05
C SER A 145 10.47 1.82 15.85
N ARG A 146 10.85 0.98 14.90
CA ARG A 146 11.53 1.40 13.66
C ARG A 146 10.71 2.42 12.87
N PHE A 147 9.39 2.20 12.76
CA PHE A 147 8.52 3.15 12.06
C PHE A 147 8.42 4.48 12.81
N LEU A 148 8.19 4.48 14.12
CA LEU A 148 8.12 5.71 14.93
C LEU A 148 9.45 6.48 14.90
N PHE A 149 10.57 5.77 14.93
CA PHE A 149 11.89 6.38 14.76
C PHE A 149 12.08 6.96 13.36
N SER A 150 11.64 6.27 12.32
CA SER A 150 11.77 6.74 10.93
C SER A 150 10.94 7.99 10.62
N THR A 151 9.79 8.14 11.26
CA THR A 151 8.91 9.31 11.08
C THR A 151 9.32 10.52 11.92
N GLY A 152 10.08 10.31 13.00
CA GLY A 152 10.50 11.36 13.94
C GLY A 152 11.90 11.93 13.68
N VAL A 153 12.73 11.29 12.88
CA VAL A 153 14.12 11.70 12.65
C VAL A 153 14.31 12.19 11.21
N ILE A 154 14.67 13.45 11.06
CA ILE A 154 15.07 14.02 9.78
C ILE A 154 16.31 13.26 9.27
N GLY A 155 16.17 12.50 8.18
CA GLY A 155 17.25 11.69 7.60
C GLY A 155 17.09 10.17 7.75
N SER A 156 15.91 9.69 8.16
CA SER A 156 15.60 8.27 8.32
C SER A 156 15.80 7.44 7.03
N ASP A 157 15.62 8.05 5.85
CA ASP A 157 15.88 7.38 4.57
C ASP A 157 17.32 6.88 4.44
N ARG A 158 18.26 7.60 5.05
CA ARG A 158 19.68 7.20 5.09
C ARG A 158 19.92 6.03 6.04
N LEU A 159 19.21 5.98 7.17
CA LEU A 159 19.33 4.88 8.14
C LEU A 159 18.72 3.60 7.59
N VAL A 160 17.53 3.67 7.00
CA VAL A 160 16.89 2.51 6.34
C VAL A 160 17.73 2.00 5.17
N LYS A 161 18.32 2.90 4.39
CA LYS A 161 19.23 2.52 3.31
C LYS A 161 20.50 1.86 3.85
N ALA A 162 21.10 2.42 4.89
CA ALA A 162 22.30 1.86 5.52
C ALA A 162 22.01 0.48 6.13
N GLU A 163 20.86 0.31 6.78
CA GLU A 163 20.43 -0.99 7.32
C GLU A 163 20.22 -2.04 6.21
N ASN A 164 19.56 -1.67 5.12
CA ASN A 164 19.38 -2.55 3.97
C ASN A 164 20.71 -2.92 3.29
N ASP A 165 21.64 -1.99 3.19
CA ASP A 165 22.96 -2.24 2.61
C ASP A 165 23.80 -3.13 3.53
N LEU A 166 23.72 -2.94 4.87
CA LEU A 166 24.37 -3.80 5.86
C LEU A 166 23.77 -5.22 5.85
N ASN A 167 22.47 -5.37 5.77
CA ASN A 167 21.81 -6.68 5.69
C ASN A 167 22.20 -7.42 4.41
N LYS A 168 22.29 -6.72 3.26
CA LYS A 168 22.80 -7.32 2.02
C LYS A 168 24.27 -7.76 2.14
N GLU A 169 25.10 -6.95 2.77
CA GLU A 169 26.51 -7.33 3.02
C GLU A 169 26.61 -8.51 3.98
N LEU A 170 25.75 -8.56 4.99
CA LEU A 170 25.69 -9.66 5.94
C LEU A 170 25.25 -10.96 5.26
N ASP A 171 24.23 -10.91 4.41
CA ASP A 171 23.76 -12.05 3.60
C ASP A 171 24.81 -12.54 2.57
N LEU A 172 25.66 -11.65 2.07
CA LEU A 172 26.78 -12.01 1.20
C LEU A 172 27.91 -12.69 1.97
N ARG A 173 28.15 -12.28 3.22
CA ARG A 173 29.25 -12.81 4.04
C ARG A 173 28.86 -14.05 4.84
N PHE A 174 27.62 -14.13 5.31
CA PHE A 174 27.13 -15.22 6.15
C PHE A 174 25.71 -15.64 5.76
N LYS A 175 25.55 -16.89 5.35
CA LYS A 175 24.26 -17.49 5.04
C LYS A 175 24.18 -18.87 5.68
N PRO A 176 23.44 -19.07 6.79
CA PRO A 176 23.46 -20.31 7.59
C PRO A 176 23.19 -21.60 6.79
N ASN A 177 22.60 -21.53 5.59
CA ASN A 177 22.33 -22.65 4.71
C ASN A 177 22.64 -22.33 3.23
N GLY A 178 23.47 -21.33 2.97
CA GLY A 178 23.83 -20.89 1.61
C GLY A 178 24.98 -21.70 1.01
N ARG A 179 24.94 -21.94 -0.30
CA ARG A 179 25.97 -22.70 -1.01
C ARG A 179 27.31 -21.97 -1.22
N ASN A 180 27.40 -20.64 -1.05
CA ASN A 180 28.63 -19.86 -1.24
C ASN A 180 28.73 -18.62 -0.34
N PRO A 181 28.76 -18.72 0.98
CA PRO A 181 29.13 -17.61 1.83
C PRO A 181 30.65 -17.48 1.93
N ILE A 182 31.17 -16.26 2.14
CA ILE A 182 32.59 -16.00 2.36
C ILE A 182 33.04 -16.54 3.73
N LEU A 183 32.11 -16.64 4.69
CA LEU A 183 32.33 -17.22 6.01
C LEU A 183 31.27 -18.31 6.24
N ASN A 184 31.73 -19.50 6.50
CA ASN A 184 30.92 -20.65 6.98
C ASN A 184 31.09 -20.83 8.47
#